data_7d5405ae7a4b808406474c4dbc5d58d8
#
_entry.id   7d5405ae7a4b808406474c4dbc5d58d8
#
_cell.length_a   1.000
_cell.length_b   1.000
_cell.length_c   1.000
_cell.angle_alpha   90.00
_cell.angle_beta   90.00
_cell.angle_gamma   90.00
#
_symmetry.space_group_name_H-M   'P 1'
#
loop_
_entity.id
_entity.type
_entity.pdbx_description
1 polymer ?
#
loop_
_entity_poly.entity_id
_entity_poly.type
_entity_poly.pdbx_seq_one_letter_code
_entity_poly.pdbx_strand_id
1 'polypeptide(L)'
;AGDRDMFVFLADEKNRIELPGRRDGQTGTLARGFFVSNSEVGAGTLRVKTFLFDYVCANRIVWGAHELEEIAIRHTASAPDRFVEEVAPALLAYSQAAAGSVERVLASAQRSKVDKVEEFLSKRFGPKVGQRVAAAHVAEEGRPIETVWDVVTGATAYAKSIPWTAERVEF
;
A
#
# COMPACT_ATOMS: atom_id res chain seq x y z
N ALA A 1 4.60 -13.47 11.26
CA ALA A 1 5.83 -12.85 11.73
C ALA A 1 6.42 -13.79 12.77
N GLY A 2 7.63 -14.23 12.55
CA GLY A 2 8.36 -15.00 13.56
C GLY A 2 8.96 -14.03 14.59
N ASP A 3 9.53 -14.55 15.64
CA ASP A 3 10.18 -13.80 16.73
C ASP A 3 11.41 -12.97 16.26
N ARG A 4 11.57 -12.80 14.96
CA ARG A 4 12.77 -12.23 14.30
C ARG A 4 12.52 -10.94 13.55
N ASP A 5 11.24 -10.63 13.25
CA ASP A 5 10.87 -9.48 12.44
C ASP A 5 9.81 -8.64 13.15
N MET A 6 10.04 -7.33 13.20
CA MET A 6 9.13 -6.35 13.75
C MET A 6 8.46 -5.57 12.60
N PHE A 7 7.15 -5.36 12.70
CA PHE A 7 6.38 -4.50 11.80
C PHE A 7 5.54 -3.53 12.61
N VAL A 8 5.71 -2.24 12.36
CA VAL A 8 4.92 -1.18 12.98
C VAL A 8 4.18 -0.42 11.88
N PHE A 9 2.85 -0.30 12.03
CA PHE A 9 1.98 0.44 11.12
C PHE A 9 1.37 1.63 11.84
N LEU A 10 1.51 2.81 11.25
CA LEU A 10 0.93 4.04 11.76
C LEU A 10 0.10 4.68 10.64
N ALA A 11 -1.14 5.06 10.93
CA ALA A 11 -2.04 5.73 10.00
C ALA A 11 -2.52 7.06 10.59
N ASP A 12 -2.61 8.08 9.75
CA ASP A 12 -3.16 9.38 10.11
C ASP A 12 -4.69 9.36 10.04
N GLU A 13 -5.32 9.08 11.16
CA GLU A 13 -6.79 9.01 11.24
C GLU A 13 -7.48 10.38 11.20
N LYS A 14 -6.74 11.47 11.37
CA LYS A 14 -7.31 12.82 11.38
C LYS A 14 -7.49 13.40 9.98
N ASN A 15 -6.57 13.07 9.06
CA ASN A 15 -6.54 13.60 7.71
C ASN A 15 -6.94 12.51 6.70
N ARG A 16 -8.22 12.12 6.73
CA ARG A 16 -8.76 11.09 5.85
C ARG A 16 -9.07 11.65 4.48
N ILE A 17 -8.91 10.82 3.46
CA ILE A 17 -9.24 11.09 2.07
C ILE A 17 -10.51 10.33 1.73
N GLU A 18 -11.53 11.02 1.26
CA GLU A 18 -12.78 10.40 0.82
C GLU A 18 -12.65 9.85 -0.60
N LEU A 19 -13.15 8.62 -0.80
CA LEU A 19 -13.22 7.94 -2.08
C LEU A 19 -14.68 7.67 -2.43
N PRO A 20 -15.28 8.44 -3.33
CA PRO A 20 -16.63 8.18 -3.83
C PRO A 20 -16.68 6.92 -4.70
N GLY A 21 -17.84 6.31 -4.84
CA GLY A 21 -18.10 5.24 -5.80
C GLY A 21 -17.65 3.84 -5.37
N ARG A 22 -17.62 3.57 -4.07
CA ARG A 22 -17.44 2.22 -3.53
C ARG A 22 -18.73 1.41 -3.62
N ARG A 23 -18.62 0.11 -3.25
CA ARG A 23 -19.75 -0.83 -3.22
C ARG A 23 -20.99 -0.20 -2.58
N ASP A 24 -22.13 -0.41 -3.21
CA ASP A 24 -23.43 0.08 -2.76
C ASP A 24 -23.55 1.62 -2.65
N GLY A 25 -22.71 2.37 -3.39
CA GLY A 25 -22.73 3.83 -3.38
C GLY A 25 -22.14 4.45 -2.11
N GLN A 26 -21.50 3.65 -1.26
CA GLN A 26 -20.85 4.14 -0.05
C GLN A 26 -19.59 4.94 -0.39
N THR A 27 -19.30 5.93 0.43
CA THR A 27 -18.02 6.64 0.39
C THR A 27 -16.95 5.83 1.13
N GLY A 28 -15.91 5.44 0.43
CA GLY A 28 -14.74 4.85 1.05
C GLY A 28 -13.90 5.91 1.75
N THR A 29 -13.10 5.51 2.72
CA THR A 29 -12.19 6.42 3.42
C THR A 29 -10.80 5.84 3.44
N LEU A 30 -9.82 6.62 3.00
CA LEU A 30 -8.40 6.28 3.07
C LEU A 30 -7.70 7.11 4.12
N ALA A 31 -6.72 6.53 4.80
CA ALA A 31 -5.75 7.27 5.59
C ALA A 31 -4.35 7.08 5.03
N ARG A 32 -3.56 8.15 5.04
CA ARG A 32 -2.13 8.04 4.78
C ARG A 32 -1.44 7.44 5.99
N GLY A 33 -0.44 6.64 5.74
CA GLY A 33 0.34 6.05 6.80
C GLY A 33 1.73 5.64 6.35
N PHE A 34 2.49 5.14 7.28
CA PHE A 34 3.77 4.52 7.01
C PHE A 34 3.92 3.27 7.85
N PHE A 35 4.71 2.34 7.35
CA PHE A 35 5.12 1.20 8.14
C PHE A 35 6.63 1.13 8.23
N VAL A 36 7.08 0.65 9.36
CA VAL A 36 8.48 0.35 9.64
C VAL A 36 8.60 -1.15 9.75
N SER A 37 9.52 -1.73 9.01
CA SER A 37 9.90 -3.14 9.15
C SER A 37 11.35 -3.24 9.57
N ASN A 38 11.62 -4.14 10.51
CA ASN A 38 12.96 -4.37 11.03
C ASN A 38 13.19 -5.87 11.26
N SER A 39 14.39 -6.35 10.93
CA SER A 39 14.81 -7.70 11.29
C SER A 39 15.74 -7.65 12.49
N GLU A 40 15.30 -8.16 13.63
CA GLU A 40 16.07 -8.16 14.88
C GLU A 40 17.30 -9.09 14.82
N VAL A 41 17.32 -9.98 13.85
CA VAL A 41 18.45 -10.92 13.63
C VAL A 41 19.38 -10.47 12.50
N GLY A 42 19.17 -9.26 11.96
CA GLY A 42 20.01 -8.72 10.89
C GLY A 42 19.81 -9.41 9.52
N ALA A 43 18.76 -10.21 9.33
CA ALA A 43 18.45 -10.86 8.06
C ALA A 43 17.88 -9.88 7.01
N GLY A 44 17.40 -8.69 7.44
CA GLY A 44 16.89 -7.64 6.58
C GLY A 44 17.31 -6.26 7.08
N THR A 45 17.19 -5.26 6.23
CA THR A 45 17.41 -3.85 6.60
C THR A 45 16.22 -3.29 7.37
N LEU A 46 16.43 -2.27 8.19
CA LEU A 46 15.36 -1.41 8.66
C LEU A 46 14.79 -0.67 7.45
N ARG A 47 13.50 -0.81 7.20
CA ARG A 47 12.81 -0.17 6.07
C ARG A 47 11.64 0.66 6.55
N VAL A 48 11.45 1.81 5.93
CA VAL A 48 10.28 2.66 6.11
C VAL A 48 9.62 2.86 4.75
N LYS A 49 8.34 2.54 4.66
CA LYS A 49 7.53 2.72 3.45
C LYS A 49 6.22 3.42 3.80
N THR A 50 5.73 4.23 2.87
CA THR A 50 4.42 4.84 2.99
C THR A 50 3.34 3.90 2.46
N PHE A 51 2.11 4.04 2.97
CA PHE A 51 0.94 3.31 2.49
C PHE A 51 -0.33 4.15 2.60
N LEU A 52 -1.35 3.72 1.87
CA LEU A 52 -2.73 4.17 2.08
C LEU A 52 -3.50 3.03 2.75
N PHE A 53 -4.16 3.34 3.85
CA PHE A 53 -5.03 2.41 4.55
C PHE A 53 -6.47 2.65 4.13
N ASP A 54 -7.10 1.62 3.57
CA ASP A 54 -8.51 1.63 3.20
C ASP A 54 -9.34 1.07 4.36
N TYR A 55 -10.18 1.91 4.95
CA TYR A 55 -11.00 1.54 6.11
C TYR A 55 -12.15 0.59 5.76
N VAL A 56 -12.66 0.63 4.52
CA VAL A 56 -13.77 -0.24 4.11
C VAL A 56 -13.32 -1.68 3.96
N CYS A 57 -12.21 -1.90 3.27
CA CYS A 57 -11.67 -3.24 3.00
C CYS A 57 -10.57 -3.66 3.97
N ALA A 58 -10.15 -2.78 4.89
CA ALA A 58 -8.97 -2.95 5.73
C ALA A 58 -7.69 -3.27 4.91
N ASN A 59 -7.62 -2.76 3.69
CA ASN A 59 -6.49 -2.93 2.78
C ASN A 59 -5.37 -1.94 3.11
N ARG A 60 -4.14 -2.43 3.09
CA ARG A 60 -2.95 -1.61 3.15
C ARG A 60 -2.36 -1.53 1.74
N ILE A 61 -2.64 -0.41 1.08
CA ILE A 61 -2.14 -0.16 -0.27
C ILE A 61 -0.78 0.50 -0.11
N VAL A 62 0.29 -0.23 -0.41
CA VAL A 62 1.63 0.36 -0.44
C VAL A 62 1.69 1.34 -1.61
N TRP A 63 1.84 2.60 -1.29
CA TRP A 63 1.88 3.67 -2.25
C TRP A 63 3.29 4.25 -2.29
N GLY A 64 3.94 4.10 -3.43
CA GLY A 64 5.17 4.84 -3.73
C GLY A 64 4.83 6.30 -3.97
N ALA A 65 4.64 7.08 -2.91
CA ALA A 65 4.58 8.53 -3.05
C ALA A 65 5.96 9.01 -3.49
N HIS A 66 6.00 9.82 -4.55
CA HIS A 66 7.22 10.44 -5.06
C HIS A 66 7.98 11.29 -4.02
N GLU A 67 7.40 11.50 -2.84
CA GLU A 67 7.93 12.35 -1.77
C GLU A 67 8.63 11.57 -0.65
N LEU A 68 8.45 10.26 -0.59
CA LEU A 68 9.19 9.38 0.33
C LEU A 68 9.58 8.12 -0.44
N GLU A 69 10.80 8.14 -0.97
CA GLU A 69 11.46 6.94 -1.41
C GLU A 69 11.58 5.97 -0.23
N GLU A 70 11.56 4.67 -0.51
CA GLU A 70 11.84 3.67 0.51
C GLU A 70 13.16 3.98 1.20
N ILE A 71 13.12 4.33 2.48
CA ILE A 71 14.34 4.51 3.26
C ILE A 71 14.73 3.14 3.81
N ALA A 72 15.91 2.67 3.41
CA ALA A 72 16.47 1.41 3.87
C ALA A 72 17.81 1.62 4.58
N ILE A 73 17.85 1.28 5.87
CA ILE A 73 19.04 1.41 6.70
C ILE A 73 19.60 0.03 7.03
N ARG A 74 20.85 -0.22 6.67
CA ARG A 74 21.53 -1.45 7.08
C ARG A 74 21.84 -1.46 8.57
N HIS A 75 21.77 -2.62 9.20
CA HIS A 75 22.15 -2.83 10.60
C HIS A 75 23.66 -2.65 10.77
N THR A 76 24.04 -1.43 11.13
CA THR A 76 25.42 -1.03 11.46
C THR A 76 25.40 -0.30 12.81
N ALA A 77 26.56 -0.10 13.43
CA ALA A 77 26.64 0.66 14.68
C ALA A 77 26.05 2.10 14.57
N SER A 78 26.06 2.67 13.37
CA SER A 78 25.48 4.00 13.09
C SER A 78 23.99 3.96 12.72
N ALA A 79 23.34 2.80 12.68
CA ALA A 79 21.94 2.71 12.28
C ALA A 79 20.97 3.53 13.15
N PRO A 80 21.13 3.63 14.49
CA PRO A 80 20.29 4.48 15.32
C PRO A 80 20.41 5.97 14.98
N ASP A 81 21.63 6.45 14.75
CA ASP A 81 21.88 7.86 14.42
C ASP A 81 21.28 8.19 13.05
N ARG A 82 21.51 7.33 12.06
CA ARG A 82 20.92 7.45 10.73
C ARG A 82 19.38 7.43 10.76
N PHE A 83 18.78 6.62 11.63
CA PHE A 83 17.33 6.62 11.79
C PHE A 83 16.83 8.01 12.23
N VAL A 84 17.46 8.60 13.21
CA VAL A 84 17.09 9.94 13.70
C VAL A 84 17.33 11.02 12.66
N GLU A 85 18.45 10.94 11.93
CA GLU A 85 18.86 11.95 10.96
C GLU A 85 18.09 11.86 9.62
N GLU A 86 17.79 10.65 9.13
CA GLU A 86 17.19 10.43 7.81
C GLU A 86 15.69 10.15 7.88
N VAL A 87 15.26 9.27 8.81
CA VAL A 87 13.88 8.77 8.84
C VAL A 87 12.96 9.74 9.57
N ALA A 88 13.34 10.24 10.74
CA ALA A 88 12.45 11.07 11.53
C ALA A 88 12.06 12.38 10.82
N PRO A 89 12.98 13.12 10.17
CA PRO A 89 12.62 14.31 9.38
C PRO A 89 11.73 13.97 8.18
N ALA A 90 12.01 12.86 7.49
CA ALA A 90 11.22 12.42 6.33
C ALA A 90 9.77 12.06 6.72
N LEU A 91 9.58 11.35 7.84
CA LEU A 91 8.26 11.04 8.38
C LEU A 91 7.51 12.31 8.81
N LEU A 92 8.20 13.25 9.43
CA LEU A 92 7.61 14.54 9.81
C LEU A 92 7.16 15.32 8.58
N ALA A 93 8.02 15.44 7.56
CA ALA A 93 7.69 16.10 6.31
C ALA A 93 6.49 15.42 5.61
N TYR A 94 6.46 14.08 5.56
CA TYR A 94 5.33 13.34 5.02
C TYR A 94 4.02 13.58 5.78
N SER A 95 4.07 13.62 7.10
CA SER A 95 2.88 13.88 7.93
C SER A 95 2.31 15.29 7.72
N GLN A 96 3.17 16.25 7.39
CA GLN A 96 2.80 17.65 7.15
C GLN A 96 2.46 17.94 5.67
N ALA A 97 2.84 17.05 4.75
CA ALA A 97 2.57 17.24 3.33
C ALA A 97 1.06 17.26 3.05
N ALA A 98 0.65 18.15 2.15
CA ALA A 98 -0.76 18.23 1.73
C ALA A 98 -1.19 16.95 1.01
N ALA A 99 -2.41 16.49 1.28
CA ALA A 99 -2.97 15.28 0.64
C ALA A 99 -3.26 15.44 -0.87
N GLY A 100 -3.22 16.64 -1.39
CA GLY A 100 -3.67 16.97 -2.75
C GLY A 100 -2.92 16.27 -3.88
N SER A 101 -1.68 15.84 -3.70
CA SER A 101 -0.97 15.01 -4.69
C SER A 101 -1.57 13.61 -4.75
N VAL A 102 -1.82 13.01 -3.60
CA VAL A 102 -2.42 11.68 -3.47
C VAL A 102 -3.85 11.69 -4.03
N GLU A 103 -4.67 12.68 -3.68
CA GLU A 103 -6.04 12.83 -4.20
C GLU A 103 -6.09 12.90 -5.72
N ARG A 104 -5.18 13.66 -6.35
CA ARG A 104 -5.09 13.75 -7.82
C ARG A 104 -4.76 12.42 -8.47
N VAL A 105 -3.82 11.68 -7.91
CA VAL A 105 -3.43 10.36 -8.45
C VAL A 105 -4.55 9.34 -8.26
N LEU A 106 -5.21 9.33 -7.10
CA LEU A 106 -6.39 8.50 -6.85
C LEU A 106 -7.52 8.81 -7.86
N ALA A 107 -7.85 10.08 -8.03
CA ALA A 107 -8.85 10.50 -8.99
C ALA A 107 -8.47 10.15 -10.44
N SER A 108 -7.18 10.19 -10.79
CA SER A 108 -6.69 9.71 -12.08
C SER A 108 -6.86 8.20 -12.22
N ALA A 109 -6.46 7.42 -11.21
CA ALA A 109 -6.60 5.96 -11.22
C ALA A 109 -8.06 5.50 -11.33
N GLN A 110 -8.98 6.19 -10.67
CA GLN A 110 -10.42 5.93 -10.75
C GLN A 110 -11.03 6.23 -12.13
N ARG A 111 -10.50 7.24 -12.84
CA ARG A 111 -10.96 7.59 -14.19
C ARG A 111 -10.31 6.78 -15.30
N SER A 112 -9.12 6.26 -15.06
CA SER A 112 -8.36 5.49 -16.06
C SER A 112 -8.95 4.11 -16.23
N LYS A 113 -9.62 3.87 -17.36
CA LYS A 113 -10.17 2.55 -17.70
C LYS A 113 -9.06 1.58 -18.12
N VAL A 114 -9.29 0.30 -17.82
CA VAL A 114 -8.42 -0.78 -18.24
C VAL A 114 -9.11 -1.54 -19.35
N ASP A 115 -8.60 -1.39 -20.57
CA ASP A 115 -9.03 -2.23 -21.70
C ASP A 115 -8.40 -3.61 -21.57
N LYS A 116 -9.12 -4.67 -22.00
CA LYS A 116 -8.65 -6.06 -21.98
C LYS A 116 -8.08 -6.48 -20.60
N VAL A 117 -8.90 -6.39 -19.59
CA VAL A 117 -8.53 -6.60 -18.18
C VAL A 117 -7.72 -7.89 -17.97
N GLU A 118 -8.11 -9.00 -18.57
CA GLU A 118 -7.42 -10.29 -18.43
C GLU A 118 -5.98 -10.23 -18.99
N GLU A 119 -5.80 -9.61 -20.16
CA GLU A 119 -4.49 -9.43 -20.78
C GLU A 119 -3.60 -8.52 -19.92
N PHE A 120 -4.16 -7.41 -19.42
CA PHE A 120 -3.47 -6.47 -18.54
C PHE A 120 -3.01 -7.15 -17.25
N LEU A 121 -3.90 -7.86 -16.57
CA LEU A 121 -3.58 -8.56 -15.32
C LEU A 121 -2.57 -9.69 -15.54
N SER A 122 -2.73 -10.46 -16.64
CA SER A 122 -1.80 -11.52 -16.98
C SER A 122 -0.39 -10.99 -17.26
N LYS A 123 -0.28 -9.86 -17.96
CA LYS A 123 1.00 -9.20 -18.26
C LYS A 123 1.65 -8.65 -17.01
N ARG A 124 0.87 -8.11 -16.08
CA ARG A 124 1.37 -7.45 -14.86
C ARG A 124 1.75 -8.44 -13.76
N PHE A 125 0.93 -9.47 -13.53
CA PHE A 125 1.05 -10.37 -12.39
C PHE A 125 1.28 -11.83 -12.79
N GLY A 126 1.26 -12.14 -14.08
CA GLY A 126 1.19 -13.50 -14.58
C GLY A 126 -0.25 -14.06 -14.59
N PRO A 127 -0.54 -15.09 -15.43
CA PRO A 127 -1.92 -15.52 -15.67
C PRO A 127 -2.62 -16.05 -14.41
N LYS A 128 -1.94 -16.84 -13.57
CA LYS A 128 -2.53 -17.41 -12.36
C LYS A 128 -2.84 -16.36 -11.29
N VAL A 129 -1.90 -15.44 -11.05
CA VAL A 129 -2.10 -14.37 -10.06
C VAL A 129 -3.10 -13.35 -10.57
N GLY A 130 -3.06 -12.99 -11.86
CA GLY A 130 -4.04 -12.09 -12.47
C GLY A 130 -5.48 -12.54 -12.30
N GLN A 131 -5.76 -13.84 -12.50
CA GLN A 131 -7.09 -14.41 -12.25
C GLN A 131 -7.51 -14.31 -10.78
N ARG A 132 -6.59 -14.54 -9.85
CA ARG A 132 -6.87 -14.41 -8.41
C ARG A 132 -7.11 -12.96 -8.00
N VAL A 133 -6.38 -12.02 -8.57
CA VAL A 133 -6.59 -10.56 -8.37
C VAL A 133 -7.99 -10.17 -8.83
N ALA A 134 -8.41 -10.59 -10.04
CA ALA A 134 -9.74 -10.33 -10.55
C ALA A 134 -10.84 -10.93 -9.65
N ALA A 135 -10.67 -12.19 -9.24
CA ALA A 135 -11.62 -12.86 -8.34
C ALA A 135 -11.70 -12.18 -6.96
N ALA A 136 -10.58 -11.75 -6.39
CA ALA A 136 -10.54 -11.05 -5.11
C ALA A 136 -11.26 -9.70 -5.19
N HIS A 137 -11.09 -8.95 -6.29
CA HIS A 137 -11.81 -7.69 -6.51
C HIS A 137 -13.33 -7.92 -6.57
N VAL A 138 -13.78 -8.92 -7.36
CA VAL A 138 -15.21 -9.24 -7.46
C VAL A 138 -15.79 -9.66 -6.11
N ALA A 139 -15.04 -10.41 -5.30
CA ALA A 139 -15.48 -10.82 -3.97
C ALA A 139 -15.65 -9.64 -3.01
N GLU A 140 -14.78 -8.64 -3.08
CA GLU A 140 -14.88 -7.44 -2.22
C GLU A 140 -15.87 -6.39 -2.74
N GLU A 141 -15.82 -6.07 -4.04
CA GLU A 141 -16.58 -4.95 -4.62
C GLU A 141 -17.90 -5.36 -5.30
N GLY A 142 -18.11 -6.66 -5.53
CA GLY A 142 -19.32 -7.18 -6.16
C GLY A 142 -19.46 -6.87 -7.66
N ARG A 143 -18.41 -6.35 -8.30
CA ARG A 143 -18.37 -5.96 -9.72
C ARG A 143 -17.02 -6.30 -10.36
N PRO A 144 -16.95 -6.42 -11.69
CA PRO A 144 -15.67 -6.66 -12.38
C PRO A 144 -14.75 -5.43 -12.29
N ILE A 145 -13.47 -5.66 -12.57
CA ILE A 145 -12.46 -4.60 -12.73
C ILE A 145 -12.77 -3.78 -13.98
N GLU A 146 -12.81 -2.47 -13.86
CA GLU A 146 -12.99 -1.53 -14.98
C GLU A 146 -11.89 -0.46 -15.03
N THR A 147 -11.31 -0.12 -13.89
CA THR A 147 -10.36 0.98 -13.75
C THR A 147 -9.02 0.53 -13.19
N VAL A 148 -8.01 1.38 -13.31
CA VAL A 148 -6.70 1.17 -12.68
C VAL A 148 -6.85 1.08 -11.15
N TRP A 149 -7.77 1.85 -10.57
CA TRP A 149 -8.07 1.76 -9.14
C TRP A 149 -8.61 0.38 -8.75
N ASP A 150 -9.49 -0.21 -9.57
CA ASP A 150 -10.00 -1.55 -9.32
C ASP A 150 -8.90 -2.62 -9.37
N VAL A 151 -7.90 -2.43 -10.23
CA VAL A 151 -6.73 -3.31 -10.25
C VAL A 151 -5.96 -3.22 -8.94
N VAL A 152 -5.75 -1.99 -8.41
CA VAL A 152 -5.06 -1.79 -7.13
C VAL A 152 -5.84 -2.43 -5.98
N THR A 153 -7.14 -2.21 -5.90
CA THR A 153 -7.98 -2.80 -4.83
C THR A 153 -8.02 -4.32 -4.93
N GLY A 154 -8.14 -4.87 -6.14
CA GLY A 154 -8.09 -6.31 -6.36
C GLY A 154 -6.74 -6.94 -5.98
N ALA A 155 -5.63 -6.29 -6.32
CA ALA A 155 -4.29 -6.75 -5.95
C ALA A 155 -4.10 -6.75 -4.43
N THR A 156 -4.52 -5.70 -3.74
CA THR A 156 -4.43 -5.61 -2.28
C THR A 156 -5.38 -6.57 -1.57
N ALA A 157 -6.57 -6.82 -2.13
CA ALA A 157 -7.49 -7.84 -1.65
C ALA A 157 -6.87 -9.24 -1.75
N TYR A 158 -6.27 -9.56 -2.90
CA TYR A 158 -5.55 -10.82 -3.07
C TYR A 158 -4.37 -10.94 -2.11
N ALA A 159 -3.60 -9.88 -1.90
CA ALA A 159 -2.47 -9.88 -0.96
C ALA A 159 -2.86 -10.28 0.47
N LYS A 160 -4.10 -9.99 0.92
CA LYS A 160 -4.61 -10.45 2.22
C LYS A 160 -4.65 -11.98 2.36
N SER A 161 -4.86 -12.69 1.24
CA SER A 161 -4.90 -14.15 1.23
C SER A 161 -3.51 -14.80 1.32
N ILE A 162 -2.45 -14.02 1.11
CA ILE A 162 -1.06 -14.49 1.21
C ILE A 162 -0.67 -14.51 2.70
N PRO A 163 -0.10 -15.61 3.22
CA PRO A 163 0.40 -15.66 4.59
C PRO A 163 1.36 -14.49 4.89
N TRP A 164 1.39 -14.05 6.15
CA TRP A 164 2.32 -13.00 6.58
C TRP A 164 3.78 -13.44 6.39
N THR A 165 4.35 -13.05 5.27
CA THR A 165 5.74 -13.26 4.91
C THR A 165 6.30 -11.94 4.37
N ALA A 166 7.61 -11.84 4.21
CA ALA A 166 8.23 -10.70 3.52
C ALA A 166 7.61 -10.48 2.12
N GLU A 167 7.24 -11.57 1.42
CA GLU A 167 6.60 -11.55 0.11
C GLU A 167 5.27 -10.80 0.11
N ARG A 168 4.48 -10.87 1.19
CA ARG A 168 3.21 -10.12 1.29
C ARG A 168 3.43 -8.60 1.36
N VAL A 169 4.53 -8.17 1.93
CA VAL A 169 4.89 -6.75 2.05
C VAL A 169 5.42 -6.20 0.73
N GLU A 170 5.98 -7.06 -0.11
CA GLU A 170 6.55 -6.71 -1.41
C GLU A 170 5.55 -6.83 -2.57
N PHE A 171 4.40 -7.50 -2.35
CA PHE A 171 3.34 -7.66 -3.34
C PHE A 171 2.57 -6.35 -3.55
#